data_7bbbaccac41e50cd56d5718a084863f7
#
_entry.id   7bbbaccac41e50cd56d5718a084863f7
#
_cell.length_a   1.000
_cell.length_b   1.000
_cell.length_c   1.000
_cell.angle_alpha   90.00
_cell.angle_beta   90.00
_cell.angle_gamma   90.00
#
_symmetry.space_group_name_H-M   'P 1'
#
loop_
_entity.id
_entity.type
_entity.pdbx_description
1 polymer ?
#
loop_
_entity_poly.entity_id
_entity_poly.type
_entity_poly.pdbx_seq_one_letter_code
_entity_poly.pdbx_strand_id
1 'polypeptide(L)'
;TAQKDQTTVLLLLLEFKPGVETDVRKLVDFKADLDRLCAQVVRPPVAIAACGVPVHTAETAARCQTEMSVLTFFSVIFIVMLSLVVFKSLRWIPCVFLTLLCAALAGGAALLACFPSIHALTFVLGTTVLGLVVDYAFHRLLQAPGNAAAVSKGLCISCITTEISLLPLVFCGIPVLCQSAVFLGVGLAASLGSELFLYPRIR
;
A
#
# COMPACT_ATOMS: atom_id res chain seq x y z
N THR A 1 19.31 -28.00 47.51
CA THR A 1 20.38 -27.19 46.92
C THR A 1 19.90 -26.69 45.59
N ALA A 2 19.32 -25.47 45.57
CA ALA A 2 18.93 -24.79 44.37
C ALA A 2 20.20 -24.29 43.66
N GLN A 3 20.55 -24.89 42.55
CA GLN A 3 21.59 -24.42 41.65
C GLN A 3 21.08 -23.14 40.98
N LYS A 4 21.62 -22.01 41.42
CA LYS A 4 21.35 -20.71 40.83
C LYS A 4 22.06 -20.71 39.47
N ASP A 5 21.28 -20.82 38.40
CA ASP A 5 21.79 -20.69 37.04
C ASP A 5 22.39 -19.29 36.86
N GLN A 6 23.73 -19.23 36.86
CA GLN A 6 24.45 -17.98 36.58
C GLN A 6 24.45 -17.77 35.06
N THR A 7 23.39 -17.16 34.55
CA THR A 7 23.35 -16.71 33.18
C THR A 7 24.13 -15.40 33.08
N THR A 8 25.27 -15.42 32.40
CA THR A 8 26.05 -14.20 32.11
C THR A 8 25.48 -13.55 30.87
N VAL A 9 24.95 -12.34 31.01
CA VAL A 9 24.43 -11.55 29.91
C VAL A 9 25.51 -10.53 29.49
N LEU A 10 25.93 -10.60 28.23
CA LEU A 10 26.80 -9.60 27.61
C LEU A 10 25.94 -8.67 26.75
N LEU A 11 25.95 -7.38 27.04
CA LEU A 11 25.23 -6.38 26.28
C LEU A 11 26.21 -5.69 25.31
N LEU A 12 25.94 -5.81 24.02
CA LEU A 12 26.66 -5.10 22.96
C LEU A 12 25.77 -3.99 22.39
N LEU A 13 26.20 -2.74 22.51
CA LEU A 13 25.49 -1.60 21.95
C LEU A 13 26.09 -1.27 20.57
N LEU A 14 25.27 -1.31 19.55
CA LEU A 14 25.61 -0.91 18.18
C LEU A 14 24.96 0.43 17.86
N GLU A 15 25.74 1.41 17.44
CA GLU A 15 25.26 2.72 17.03
C GLU A 15 25.36 2.86 15.52
N PHE A 16 24.28 3.33 14.88
CA PHE A 16 24.24 3.56 13.44
C PHE A 16 24.76 4.95 13.08
N LYS A 17 25.38 5.08 11.93
CA LYS A 17 25.70 6.40 11.38
C LYS A 17 24.41 7.17 11.05
N PRO A 18 24.37 8.50 11.28
CA PRO A 18 23.21 9.31 10.90
C PRO A 18 22.83 9.12 9.43
N GLY A 19 21.53 8.90 9.18
CA GLY A 19 20.97 8.68 7.83
C GLY A 19 20.82 7.21 7.39
N VAL A 20 21.42 6.25 8.09
CA VAL A 20 21.16 4.81 7.83
C VAL A 20 19.83 4.38 8.44
N GLU A 21 19.44 4.99 9.56
CA GLU A 21 18.21 4.69 10.30
C GLU A 21 16.93 4.99 9.50
N THR A 22 17.02 5.85 8.49
CA THR A 22 15.88 6.24 7.63
C THR A 22 15.73 5.36 6.39
N ASP A 23 16.74 4.58 6.05
CA ASP A 23 16.73 3.72 4.86
C ASP A 23 16.32 2.28 5.22
N VAL A 24 15.04 1.99 5.07
CA VAL A 24 14.45 0.68 5.40
C VAL A 24 15.13 -0.48 4.68
N ARG A 25 15.60 -0.30 3.44
CA ARG A 25 16.29 -1.36 2.68
C ARG A 25 17.60 -1.73 3.35
N LYS A 26 18.41 -0.73 3.71
CA LYS A 26 19.66 -0.97 4.41
C LYS A 26 19.47 -1.62 5.78
N LEU A 27 18.37 -1.30 6.47
CA LEU A 27 18.03 -1.94 7.75
C LEU A 27 17.65 -3.42 7.57
N VAL A 28 16.91 -3.76 6.52
CA VAL A 28 16.55 -5.15 6.19
C VAL A 28 17.80 -5.94 5.81
N ASP A 29 18.67 -5.39 4.96
CA ASP A 29 19.92 -6.05 4.57
C ASP A 29 20.85 -6.23 5.77
N PHE A 30 21.00 -5.22 6.63
CA PHE A 30 21.77 -5.30 7.87
C PHE A 30 21.26 -6.41 8.78
N LYS A 31 19.92 -6.51 8.96
CA LYS A 31 19.36 -7.59 9.79
C LYS A 31 19.64 -8.97 9.21
N ALA A 32 19.51 -9.13 7.90
CA ALA A 32 19.80 -10.41 7.23
C ALA A 32 21.26 -10.81 7.40
N ASP A 33 22.19 -9.87 7.30
CA ASP A 33 23.61 -10.10 7.50
C ASP A 33 23.93 -10.39 8.99
N LEU A 34 23.29 -9.69 9.91
CA LEU A 34 23.41 -9.94 11.35
C LEU A 34 22.94 -11.36 11.71
N ASP A 35 21.78 -11.76 11.22
CA ASP A 35 21.23 -13.10 11.43
C ASP A 35 22.16 -14.21 10.86
N ARG A 36 22.74 -13.97 9.68
CA ARG A 36 23.74 -14.88 9.07
C ARG A 36 25.01 -14.99 9.92
N LEU A 37 25.55 -13.87 10.37
CA LEU A 37 26.75 -13.86 11.21
C LEU A 37 26.46 -14.54 12.56
N CYS A 38 25.34 -14.27 13.18
CA CYS A 38 24.93 -14.94 14.40
C CYS A 38 24.83 -16.46 14.21
N ALA A 39 24.23 -16.91 13.11
CA ALA A 39 24.11 -18.34 12.81
C ALA A 39 25.46 -19.04 12.58
N GLN A 40 26.48 -18.30 12.09
CA GLN A 40 27.82 -18.86 11.85
C GLN A 40 28.70 -18.90 13.10
N VAL A 41 28.54 -17.92 13.99
CA VAL A 41 29.44 -17.72 15.15
C VAL A 41 28.88 -18.34 16.42
N VAL A 42 27.57 -18.35 16.59
CA VAL A 42 26.92 -18.80 17.81
C VAL A 42 26.82 -20.32 17.85
N ARG A 43 27.43 -20.89 18.91
CA ARG A 43 27.31 -22.31 19.20
C ARG A 43 26.59 -22.50 20.56
N PRO A 44 25.74 -23.53 20.68
CA PRO A 44 25.15 -23.84 21.98
C PRO A 44 26.21 -24.00 23.07
N PRO A 45 26.00 -23.46 24.30
CA PRO A 45 24.76 -22.97 24.90
C PRO A 45 24.52 -21.45 24.78
N VAL A 46 25.20 -20.74 23.89
CA VAL A 46 25.08 -19.29 23.76
C VAL A 46 23.86 -18.93 22.91
N ALA A 47 23.04 -17.99 23.37
CA ALA A 47 21.94 -17.42 22.59
C ALA A 47 22.16 -15.90 22.41
N ILE A 48 21.95 -15.41 21.21
CA ILE A 48 22.00 -13.98 20.91
C ILE A 48 20.58 -13.49 20.62
N ALA A 49 20.19 -12.40 21.28
CA ALA A 49 18.96 -11.68 20.98
C ALA A 49 19.32 -10.25 20.55
N ALA A 50 18.97 -9.89 19.34
CA ALA A 50 19.10 -8.52 18.85
C ALA A 50 17.80 -7.76 19.11
N CYS A 51 17.88 -6.62 19.79
CA CYS A 51 16.75 -5.76 20.11
C CYS A 51 17.07 -4.31 19.72
N GLY A 52 16.05 -3.57 19.34
CA GLY A 52 16.17 -2.13 19.06
C GLY A 52 15.26 -1.69 17.92
N VAL A 53 15.06 -0.38 17.83
CA VAL A 53 14.21 0.23 16.80
C VAL A 53 14.61 -0.22 15.37
N PRO A 54 15.90 -0.24 14.99
CA PRO A 54 16.29 -0.68 13.64
C PRO A 54 15.93 -2.12 13.34
N VAL A 55 16.09 -3.03 14.32
CA VAL A 55 15.77 -4.46 14.16
C VAL A 55 14.27 -4.65 13.99
N HIS A 56 13.47 -4.03 14.86
CA HIS A 56 12.01 -4.09 14.76
C HIS A 56 11.48 -3.45 13.47
N THR A 57 12.07 -2.35 13.04
CA THR A 57 11.72 -1.71 11.76
C THR A 57 11.99 -2.65 10.58
N ALA A 58 13.15 -3.31 10.57
CA ALA A 58 13.50 -4.28 9.52
C ALA A 58 12.55 -5.48 9.50
N GLU A 59 12.23 -6.05 10.68
CA GLU A 59 11.29 -7.18 10.80
C GLU A 59 9.87 -6.80 10.34
N THR A 60 9.39 -5.64 10.80
CA THR A 60 8.07 -5.15 10.43
C THR A 60 7.99 -4.88 8.93
N ALA A 61 9.02 -4.25 8.35
CA ALA A 61 9.07 -3.98 6.92
C ALA A 61 9.05 -5.27 6.07
N ALA A 62 9.84 -6.28 6.47
CA ALA A 62 9.87 -7.57 5.77
C ALA A 62 8.52 -8.30 5.86
N ARG A 63 7.88 -8.30 7.03
CA ARG A 63 6.54 -8.88 7.21
C ARG A 63 5.50 -8.13 6.38
N CYS A 64 5.47 -6.79 6.46
CA CYS A 64 4.54 -5.97 5.68
C CYS A 64 4.68 -6.23 4.19
N GLN A 65 5.90 -6.35 3.67
CA GLN A 65 6.12 -6.63 2.26
C GLN A 65 5.55 -7.98 1.84
N THR A 66 5.71 -9.02 2.65
CA THR A 66 5.15 -10.35 2.38
C THR A 66 3.63 -10.32 2.46
N GLU A 67 3.07 -9.74 3.52
CA GLU A 67 1.63 -9.63 3.71
C GLU A 67 0.97 -8.80 2.59
N MET A 68 1.59 -7.69 2.18
CA MET A 68 1.11 -6.88 1.05
C MET A 68 1.09 -7.69 -0.25
N SER A 69 2.13 -8.48 -0.53
CA SER A 69 2.16 -9.31 -1.74
C SER A 69 1.04 -10.35 -1.75
N VAL A 70 0.81 -11.00 -0.61
CA VAL A 70 -0.27 -11.99 -0.44
C VAL A 70 -1.64 -11.33 -0.60
N LEU A 71 -1.87 -10.20 0.08
CA LEU A 71 -3.13 -9.45 -0.01
C LEU A 71 -3.38 -8.94 -1.44
N THR A 72 -2.35 -8.44 -2.12
CA THR A 72 -2.46 -7.99 -3.52
C THR A 72 -2.84 -9.14 -4.43
N PHE A 73 -2.22 -10.31 -4.27
CA PHE A 73 -2.54 -11.50 -5.06
C PHE A 73 -4.00 -11.92 -4.89
N PHE A 74 -4.48 -12.03 -3.64
CA PHE A 74 -5.87 -12.36 -3.36
C PHE A 74 -6.85 -11.29 -3.86
N SER A 75 -6.49 -10.01 -3.73
CA SER A 75 -7.32 -8.90 -4.23
C SER A 75 -7.47 -8.94 -5.75
N VAL A 76 -6.38 -9.21 -6.48
CA VAL A 76 -6.42 -9.34 -7.94
C VAL A 76 -7.32 -10.52 -8.35
N ILE A 77 -7.13 -11.69 -7.71
CA ILE A 77 -7.99 -12.85 -7.97
C ILE A 77 -9.45 -12.53 -7.70
N PHE A 78 -9.74 -11.88 -6.57
CA PHE A 78 -11.11 -11.51 -6.19
C PHE A 78 -11.74 -10.53 -7.18
N ILE A 79 -11.00 -9.51 -7.62
CA ILE A 79 -11.45 -8.54 -8.64
C ILE A 79 -11.75 -9.26 -9.96
N VAL A 80 -10.87 -10.17 -10.41
CA VAL A 80 -11.09 -10.95 -11.62
C VAL A 80 -12.31 -11.84 -11.49
N MET A 81 -12.44 -12.58 -10.38
CA MET A 81 -13.56 -13.46 -10.12
C MET A 81 -14.88 -12.66 -10.08
N LEU A 82 -14.91 -11.54 -9.35
CA LEU A 82 -16.07 -10.67 -9.26
C LEU A 82 -16.45 -10.11 -10.64
N SER A 83 -15.47 -9.68 -11.42
CA SER A 83 -15.68 -9.18 -12.78
C SER A 83 -16.28 -10.25 -13.69
N LEU A 84 -15.82 -11.51 -13.57
CA LEU A 84 -16.36 -12.62 -14.35
C LEU A 84 -17.80 -12.95 -13.96
N VAL A 85 -18.10 -12.95 -12.67
CA VAL A 85 -19.46 -13.22 -12.16
C VAL A 85 -20.44 -12.13 -12.61
N VAL A 86 -20.02 -10.87 -12.52
CA VAL A 86 -20.87 -9.71 -12.82
C VAL A 86 -21.06 -9.51 -14.33
N PHE A 87 -19.98 -9.52 -15.09
CA PHE A 87 -20.06 -9.21 -16.52
C PHE A 87 -20.24 -10.43 -17.41
N LYS A 88 -19.99 -11.64 -16.90
CA LYS A 88 -20.01 -12.90 -17.67
C LYS A 88 -19.20 -12.83 -18.96
N SER A 89 -18.21 -11.91 -19.02
CA SER A 89 -17.36 -11.65 -20.18
C SER A 89 -16.00 -11.15 -19.78
N LEU A 90 -14.95 -11.80 -20.27
CA LEU A 90 -13.54 -11.40 -20.05
C LEU A 90 -13.20 -10.05 -20.68
N ARG A 91 -14.01 -9.57 -21.63
CA ARG A 91 -13.74 -8.37 -22.42
C ARG A 91 -13.66 -7.08 -21.59
N TRP A 92 -14.36 -7.02 -20.45
CA TRP A 92 -14.42 -5.85 -19.59
C TRP A 92 -13.33 -5.80 -18.52
N ILE A 93 -12.66 -6.93 -18.25
CA ILE A 93 -11.58 -7.01 -17.26
C ILE A 93 -10.45 -6.03 -17.55
N PRO A 94 -9.92 -5.92 -18.80
CA PRO A 94 -8.86 -4.95 -19.10
C PRO A 94 -9.26 -3.50 -18.81
N CYS A 95 -10.54 -3.15 -18.96
CA CYS A 95 -11.02 -1.79 -18.66
C CYS A 95 -10.91 -1.49 -17.17
N VAL A 96 -11.32 -2.42 -16.30
CA VAL A 96 -11.19 -2.27 -14.84
C VAL A 96 -9.72 -2.13 -14.44
N PHE A 97 -8.84 -2.98 -14.98
CA PHE A 97 -7.41 -2.88 -14.70
C PHE A 97 -6.78 -1.59 -15.23
N LEU A 98 -7.24 -1.09 -16.39
CA LEU A 98 -6.77 0.19 -16.93
C LEU A 98 -7.15 1.35 -16.00
N THR A 99 -8.36 1.36 -15.46
CA THR A 99 -8.80 2.37 -14.49
C THR A 99 -7.96 2.31 -13.21
N LEU A 100 -7.70 1.10 -12.68
CA LEU A 100 -6.81 0.90 -11.53
C LEU A 100 -5.39 1.40 -11.81
N LEU A 101 -4.86 1.09 -12.99
CA LEU A 101 -3.53 1.54 -13.39
C LEU A 101 -3.45 3.06 -13.49
N CYS A 102 -4.45 3.70 -14.11
CA CYS A 102 -4.53 5.17 -14.17
C CYS A 102 -4.55 5.79 -12.78
N ALA A 103 -5.35 5.25 -11.86
CA ALA A 103 -5.41 5.72 -10.48
C ALA A 103 -4.06 5.58 -9.75
N ALA A 104 -3.43 4.41 -9.86
CA ALA A 104 -2.15 4.13 -9.21
C ALA A 104 -1.01 4.99 -9.77
N LEU A 105 -0.95 5.17 -11.10
CA LEU A 105 0.08 6.00 -11.73
C LEU A 105 -0.11 7.48 -11.41
N ALA A 106 -1.33 8.00 -11.45
CA ALA A 106 -1.60 9.40 -11.13
C ALA A 106 -1.34 9.71 -9.66
N GLY A 107 -1.83 8.85 -8.74
CA GLY A 107 -1.55 8.99 -7.31
C GLY A 107 -0.06 8.87 -6.99
N GLY A 108 0.63 7.90 -7.60
CA GLY A 108 2.07 7.73 -7.44
C GLY A 108 2.87 8.92 -7.98
N ALA A 109 2.51 9.44 -9.15
CA ALA A 109 3.14 10.64 -9.71
C ALA A 109 2.94 11.87 -8.82
N ALA A 110 1.75 12.05 -8.25
CA ALA A 110 1.48 13.13 -7.31
C ALA A 110 2.33 13.01 -6.04
N LEU A 111 2.50 11.79 -5.49
CA LEU A 111 3.39 11.58 -4.34
C LEU A 111 4.83 11.98 -4.64
N LEU A 112 5.37 11.54 -5.79
CA LEU A 112 6.74 11.85 -6.20
C LEU A 112 6.94 13.35 -6.45
N ALA A 113 5.90 14.05 -6.93
CA ALA A 113 5.95 15.48 -7.18
C ALA A 113 5.84 16.33 -5.91
N CYS A 114 5.05 15.88 -4.92
CA CYS A 114 4.74 16.68 -3.73
C CYS A 114 5.65 16.38 -2.52
N PHE A 115 6.27 15.19 -2.47
CA PHE A 115 7.00 14.76 -1.28
C PHE A 115 8.41 14.26 -1.61
N PRO A 116 9.45 14.72 -0.88
CA PRO A 116 10.82 14.27 -1.08
C PRO A 116 11.08 12.86 -0.54
N SER A 117 10.25 12.40 0.40
CA SER A 117 10.31 11.05 0.97
C SER A 117 8.90 10.47 1.11
N ILE A 118 8.74 9.21 0.75
CA ILE A 118 7.45 8.51 0.77
C ILE A 118 7.51 7.40 1.81
N HIS A 119 6.53 7.36 2.70
CA HIS A 119 6.39 6.30 3.68
C HIS A 119 5.75 5.06 3.04
N ALA A 120 6.32 3.88 3.32
CA ALA A 120 5.78 2.61 2.82
C ALA A 120 4.30 2.40 3.23
N LEU A 121 3.94 2.85 4.44
CA LEU A 121 2.57 2.76 4.94
C LEU A 121 1.56 3.55 4.09
N THR A 122 2.00 4.59 3.37
CA THR A 122 1.16 5.34 2.43
C THR A 122 0.62 4.44 1.32
N PHE A 123 1.45 3.53 0.80
CA PHE A 123 1.00 2.57 -0.21
C PHE A 123 0.02 1.54 0.38
N VAL A 124 0.22 1.12 1.63
CA VAL A 124 -0.71 0.20 2.31
C VAL A 124 -2.09 0.84 2.44
N LEU A 125 -2.15 2.06 2.95
CA LEU A 125 -3.39 2.82 3.06
C LEU A 125 -3.98 3.15 1.69
N GLY A 126 -3.12 3.44 0.70
CA GLY A 126 -3.52 3.72 -0.67
C GLY A 126 -4.19 2.54 -1.38
N THR A 127 -3.73 1.31 -1.13
CA THR A 127 -4.34 0.12 -1.75
C THR A 127 -5.77 -0.14 -1.28
N THR A 128 -6.16 0.32 -0.10
CA THR A 128 -7.54 0.17 0.39
C THR A 128 -8.56 0.92 -0.47
N VAL A 129 -8.15 2.04 -1.07
CA VAL A 129 -9.02 2.87 -1.93
C VAL A 129 -9.06 2.38 -3.37
N LEU A 130 -8.14 1.53 -3.78
CA LEU A 130 -8.28 0.85 -5.07
C LEU A 130 -9.59 0.06 -5.17
N GLY A 131 -10.13 -0.40 -4.04
CA GLY A 131 -11.49 -0.97 -3.98
C GLY A 131 -12.57 0.01 -4.43
N LEU A 132 -12.53 1.28 -4.02
CA LEU A 132 -13.48 2.31 -4.46
C LEU A 132 -13.38 2.58 -5.97
N VAL A 133 -12.18 2.53 -6.52
CA VAL A 133 -11.93 2.69 -7.96
C VAL A 133 -12.60 1.55 -8.74
N VAL A 134 -12.53 0.32 -8.24
CA VAL A 134 -13.22 -0.84 -8.84
C VAL A 134 -14.73 -0.67 -8.82
N ASP A 135 -15.29 -0.16 -7.72
CA ASP A 135 -16.72 0.09 -7.60
C ASP A 135 -17.20 1.12 -8.63
N TYR A 136 -16.43 2.18 -8.87
CA TYR A 136 -16.74 3.17 -9.90
C TYR A 136 -16.76 2.55 -11.29
N ALA A 137 -15.75 1.75 -11.62
CA ALA A 137 -15.68 1.02 -12.88
C ALA A 137 -16.89 0.08 -13.06
N PHE A 138 -17.28 -0.63 -12.03
CA PHE A 138 -18.44 -1.52 -12.07
C PHE A 138 -19.75 -0.75 -12.26
N HIS A 139 -19.98 0.32 -11.50
CA HIS A 139 -21.15 1.17 -11.69
C HIS A 139 -21.27 1.70 -13.11
N ARG A 140 -20.13 2.09 -13.69
CA ARG A 140 -20.07 2.60 -15.07
C ARG A 140 -20.33 1.52 -16.10
N LEU A 141 -19.80 0.33 -15.94
CA LEU A 141 -19.94 -0.78 -16.87
C LEU A 141 -21.35 -1.41 -16.82
N LEU A 142 -21.95 -1.47 -15.63
CA LEU A 142 -23.28 -2.05 -15.40
C LEU A 142 -24.45 -1.14 -15.77
N GLN A 143 -24.20 0.12 -16.08
CA GLN A 143 -25.27 1.07 -16.40
C GLN A 143 -26.12 0.61 -17.58
N ALA A 144 -27.42 0.74 -17.46
CA ALA A 144 -28.36 0.48 -18.55
C ALA A 144 -28.22 1.52 -19.68
N PRO A 145 -28.50 1.16 -20.95
CA PRO A 145 -28.58 2.11 -22.03
C PRO A 145 -29.57 3.23 -21.70
N GLY A 146 -29.18 4.50 -21.83
CA GLY A 146 -30.01 5.66 -21.49
C GLY A 146 -29.72 6.28 -20.12
N ASN A 147 -29.12 5.57 -19.18
CA ASN A 147 -28.83 6.08 -17.81
C ASN A 147 -27.43 6.63 -17.61
N ALA A 148 -26.65 6.78 -18.66
CA ALA A 148 -25.26 7.19 -18.62
C ALA A 148 -25.02 8.53 -17.87
N ALA A 149 -25.90 9.52 -18.13
CA ALA A 149 -25.78 10.84 -17.50
C ALA A 149 -26.09 10.79 -16.00
N ALA A 150 -27.10 10.04 -15.57
CA ALA A 150 -27.46 9.88 -14.18
C ALA A 150 -26.35 9.18 -13.38
N VAL A 151 -25.78 8.10 -13.93
CA VAL A 151 -24.68 7.36 -13.31
C VAL A 151 -23.42 8.22 -13.24
N SER A 152 -23.06 8.95 -14.31
CA SER A 152 -21.93 9.87 -14.29
C SER A 152 -22.08 10.96 -13.24
N LYS A 153 -23.28 11.54 -13.10
CA LYS A 153 -23.58 12.53 -12.04
C LYS A 153 -23.43 11.92 -10.64
N GLY A 154 -23.92 10.71 -10.42
CA GLY A 154 -23.77 9.99 -9.16
C GLY A 154 -22.30 9.74 -8.81
N LEU A 155 -21.50 9.27 -9.77
CA LEU A 155 -20.07 9.05 -9.58
C LEU A 155 -19.31 10.34 -9.28
N CYS A 156 -19.62 11.45 -9.99
CA CYS A 156 -19.02 12.75 -9.69
C CYS A 156 -19.36 13.24 -8.28
N ILE A 157 -20.62 13.09 -7.83
CA ILE A 157 -21.02 13.47 -6.47
C ILE A 157 -20.29 12.62 -5.44
N SER A 158 -20.21 11.29 -5.65
CA SER A 158 -19.49 10.37 -4.77
C SER A 158 -18.00 10.72 -4.70
N CYS A 159 -17.37 11.03 -5.83
CA CYS A 159 -15.97 11.46 -5.86
C CYS A 159 -15.77 12.76 -5.07
N ILE A 160 -16.59 13.79 -5.31
CA ILE A 160 -16.50 15.08 -4.62
C ILE A 160 -16.67 14.90 -3.10
N THR A 161 -17.64 14.12 -2.65
CA THR A 161 -17.83 13.87 -1.22
C THR A 161 -16.66 13.14 -0.59
N THR A 162 -16.03 12.19 -1.30
CA THR A 162 -14.84 11.50 -0.84
C THR A 162 -13.64 12.46 -0.79
N GLU A 163 -13.44 13.30 -1.81
CA GLU A 163 -12.38 14.31 -1.82
C GLU A 163 -12.50 15.29 -0.65
N ILE A 164 -13.72 15.78 -0.38
CA ILE A 164 -13.98 16.66 0.77
C ILE A 164 -13.63 15.93 2.08
N SER A 165 -13.93 14.63 2.19
CA SER A 165 -13.62 13.84 3.38
C SER A 165 -12.10 13.59 3.56
N LEU A 166 -11.33 13.63 2.49
CA LEU A 166 -9.86 13.50 2.53
C LEU A 166 -9.15 14.81 2.91
N LEU A 167 -9.79 15.98 2.70
CA LEU A 167 -9.18 17.28 2.98
C LEU A 167 -8.63 17.41 4.41
N PRO A 168 -9.32 17.00 5.48
CA PRO A 168 -8.80 17.11 6.84
C PRO A 168 -7.50 16.32 7.04
N LEU A 169 -7.30 15.21 6.30
CA LEU A 169 -6.08 14.39 6.38
C LEU A 169 -4.86 15.11 5.79
N VAL A 170 -5.07 16.00 4.81
CA VAL A 170 -3.99 16.81 4.23
C VAL A 170 -3.43 17.79 5.28
N PHE A 171 -4.28 18.28 6.18
CA PHE A 171 -3.93 19.30 7.18
C PHE A 171 -3.61 18.72 8.56
N CYS A 172 -3.68 17.41 8.76
CA CYS A 172 -3.52 16.81 10.10
C CYS A 172 -2.08 16.85 10.66
N GLY A 173 -1.08 17.26 9.88
CA GLY A 173 0.32 17.32 10.31
C GLY A 173 1.04 15.98 10.43
N ILE A 174 0.37 14.86 10.14
CA ILE A 174 0.97 13.53 10.14
C ILE A 174 1.36 13.17 8.71
N PRO A 175 2.67 13.04 8.39
CA PRO A 175 3.15 12.89 7.02
C PRO A 175 2.50 11.71 6.27
N VAL A 176 2.33 10.58 6.94
CA VAL A 176 1.71 9.38 6.33
C VAL A 176 0.26 9.63 5.91
N LEU A 177 -0.52 10.32 6.75
CA LEU A 177 -1.93 10.63 6.45
C LEU A 177 -2.05 11.67 5.33
N CYS A 178 -1.20 12.69 5.35
CA CYS A 178 -1.14 13.68 4.29
C CYS A 178 -0.77 13.05 2.94
N GLN A 179 0.28 12.22 2.92
CA GLN A 179 0.68 11.48 1.73
C GLN A 179 -0.42 10.55 1.22
N SER A 180 -1.09 9.84 2.14
CA SER A 180 -2.20 8.96 1.78
C SER A 180 -3.35 9.74 1.17
N ALA A 181 -3.73 10.89 1.74
CA ALA A 181 -4.80 11.72 1.21
C ALA A 181 -4.50 12.24 -0.20
N VAL A 182 -3.25 12.67 -0.45
CA VAL A 182 -2.83 13.11 -1.80
C VAL A 182 -2.85 11.95 -2.79
N PHE A 183 -2.32 10.79 -2.42
CA PHE A 183 -2.34 9.59 -3.27
C PHE A 183 -3.76 9.18 -3.64
N LEU A 184 -4.64 9.14 -2.64
CA LEU A 184 -6.03 8.72 -2.80
C LEU A 184 -6.83 9.71 -3.62
N GLY A 185 -6.74 11.01 -3.29
CA GLY A 185 -7.50 12.06 -3.97
C GLY A 185 -7.12 12.12 -5.44
N VAL A 186 -5.84 12.26 -5.76
CA VAL A 186 -5.40 12.32 -7.16
C VAL A 186 -5.70 11.01 -7.90
N GLY A 187 -5.52 9.86 -7.26
CA GLY A 187 -5.85 8.55 -7.82
C GLY A 187 -7.34 8.42 -8.15
N LEU A 188 -8.21 8.81 -7.20
CA LEU A 188 -9.66 8.75 -7.37
C LEU A 188 -10.15 9.71 -8.48
N ALA A 189 -9.65 10.95 -8.50
CA ALA A 189 -9.96 11.91 -9.56
C ALA A 189 -9.53 11.41 -10.94
N ALA A 190 -8.33 10.81 -11.04
CA ALA A 190 -7.83 10.23 -12.28
C ALA A 190 -8.66 9.02 -12.75
N SER A 191 -9.10 8.17 -11.81
CA SER A 191 -9.99 7.05 -12.15
C SER A 191 -11.31 7.54 -12.71
N LEU A 192 -11.96 8.50 -12.05
CA LEU A 192 -13.19 9.11 -12.53
C LEU A 192 -12.99 9.73 -13.93
N GLY A 193 -11.89 10.44 -14.13
CA GLY A 193 -11.52 10.99 -15.44
C GLY A 193 -11.41 9.88 -16.49
N SER A 194 -10.71 8.78 -16.20
CA SER A 194 -10.58 7.66 -17.12
C SER A 194 -11.94 7.03 -17.48
N GLU A 195 -12.84 6.92 -16.53
CA GLU A 195 -14.18 6.38 -16.75
C GLU A 195 -15.08 7.29 -17.58
N LEU A 196 -14.99 8.58 -17.37
CA LEU A 196 -15.79 9.55 -18.11
C LEU A 196 -15.31 9.70 -19.58
N PHE A 197 -14.00 9.60 -19.83
CA PHE A 197 -13.42 9.84 -21.14
C PHE A 197 -13.12 8.58 -21.96
N LEU A 198 -12.65 7.49 -21.33
CA LEU A 198 -12.28 6.26 -22.04
C LEU A 198 -13.50 5.34 -22.29
N TYR A 199 -14.35 5.14 -21.31
CA TYR A 199 -15.45 4.18 -21.44
C TYR A 199 -16.48 4.48 -22.54
N PRO A 200 -16.83 5.75 -22.83
CA PRO A 200 -17.71 6.06 -23.96
C PRO A 200 -17.12 5.69 -25.33
N ARG A 201 -15.77 5.56 -25.40
CA ARG A 201 -15.07 5.24 -26.67
C ARG A 201 -14.87 3.74 -26.89
N ILE A 202 -14.96 2.95 -25.81
CA ILE A 202 -14.71 1.49 -25.85
C ILE A 202 -16.03 0.72 -25.99
N ARG A 203 -17.17 1.32 -25.67
CA ARG A 203 -18.53 0.75 -25.75
C ARG A 203 -19.17 1.03 -27.10
#